data_f1e2f657ed63fc5d662b47a0ffa766b5
#
_entry.id   f1e2f657ed63fc5d662b47a0ffa766b5
#
_cell.length_a   1.000
_cell.length_b   1.000
_cell.length_c   1.000
_cell.angle_alpha   90.00
_cell.angle_beta   90.00
_cell.angle_gamma   90.00
#
_symmetry.space_group_name_H-M   'P 1'
#
loop_
_entity.id
_entity.type
_entity.pdbx_description
1 polymer ?
#
loop_
_entity_poly.entity_id
_entity_poly.type
_entity_poly.pdbx_seq_one_letter_code
_entity_poly.pdbx_strand_id
1 'polypeptide(L)'
;MVTPRISYAHLLAKPNPKHVESLLKFFENGRSQRGAGGFGVEIEHLPVHNSDDTAVSYYEPNGIETLLKRLVPYYDEEKEYWENGHLVGLGRSGVAVSLEPG
;
A
#
# COMPACT_ATOMS: atom_id res chain seq x y z
N MET A 1 -8.08 -25.61 6.95
CA MET A 1 -7.05 -24.58 7.21
C MET A 1 -7.04 -24.29 8.70
N VAL A 2 -5.92 -24.54 9.37
CA VAL A 2 -5.80 -24.25 10.81
C VAL A 2 -5.44 -22.77 10.93
N THR A 3 -6.31 -21.97 11.50
CA THR A 3 -6.02 -20.57 11.85
C THR A 3 -4.94 -20.60 12.94
N PRO A 4 -3.78 -19.96 12.78
CA PRO A 4 -2.80 -19.91 13.84
C PRO A 4 -3.42 -19.22 15.05
N ARG A 5 -3.52 -19.93 16.17
CA ARG A 5 -3.91 -19.34 17.45
C ARG A 5 -2.80 -18.37 17.86
N ILE A 6 -3.06 -17.10 17.79
CA ILE A 6 -2.20 -16.08 18.39
C ILE A 6 -2.20 -16.35 19.89
N SER A 7 -1.07 -16.78 20.42
CA SER A 7 -0.93 -16.96 21.86
C SER A 7 -0.92 -15.60 22.54
N TYR A 8 -1.93 -15.33 23.35
CA TYR A 8 -2.00 -14.09 24.16
C TYR A 8 -0.80 -13.92 25.11
N ALA A 9 -0.06 -14.99 25.38
CA ALA A 9 1.18 -14.92 26.17
C ALA A 9 2.23 -13.98 25.54
N HIS A 10 2.26 -13.85 24.22
CA HIS A 10 3.15 -12.89 23.55
C HIS A 10 2.73 -11.43 23.75
N LEU A 11 1.44 -11.17 23.95
CA LEU A 11 0.91 -9.82 24.21
C LEU A 11 1.19 -9.34 25.64
N LEU A 12 1.47 -10.28 26.56
CA LEU A 12 1.78 -9.99 27.97
C LEU A 12 3.29 -9.95 28.25
N ALA A 13 4.13 -10.28 27.26
CA ALA A 13 5.57 -10.15 27.40
C ALA A 13 5.95 -8.68 27.59
N LYS A 14 6.83 -8.40 28.56
CA LYS A 14 7.38 -7.03 28.74
C LYS A 14 8.06 -6.61 27.44
N PRO A 15 7.75 -5.42 26.92
CA PRO A 15 8.38 -4.94 25.70
C PRO A 15 9.90 -4.83 25.89
N ASN A 16 10.65 -5.24 24.87
CA ASN A 16 12.10 -5.06 24.89
C ASN A 16 12.42 -3.56 24.86
N PRO A 17 13.20 -3.02 25.83
CA PRO A 17 13.52 -1.60 25.91
C PRO A 17 14.13 -1.03 24.61
N LYS A 18 14.94 -1.82 23.89
CA LYS A 18 15.52 -1.41 22.60
C LYS A 18 14.46 -1.23 21.52
N HIS A 19 13.42 -2.07 21.52
CA HIS A 19 12.30 -1.92 20.57
C HIS A 19 11.45 -0.68 20.91
N VAL A 20 11.22 -0.43 22.19
CA VAL A 20 10.51 0.79 22.63
C VAL A 20 11.29 2.05 22.23
N GLU A 21 12.60 2.07 22.45
CA GLU A 21 13.46 3.19 22.05
C GLU A 21 13.43 3.41 20.53
N SER A 22 13.51 2.32 19.73
CA SER A 22 13.44 2.40 18.27
C SER A 22 12.11 2.96 17.79
N LEU A 23 10.99 2.56 18.42
CA LEU A 23 9.66 3.08 18.08
C LEU A 23 9.55 4.56 18.44
N LEU A 24 9.98 4.96 19.64
CA LEU A 24 9.98 6.36 20.05
C LEU A 24 10.80 7.21 19.07
N LYS A 25 11.98 6.74 18.69
CA LYS A 25 12.84 7.44 17.73
C LYS A 25 12.19 7.55 16.35
N PHE A 26 11.49 6.51 15.90
CA PHE A 26 10.72 6.54 14.67
C PHE A 26 9.65 7.64 14.67
N PHE A 27 8.85 7.73 15.75
CA PHE A 27 7.83 8.77 15.89
C PHE A 27 8.44 10.17 16.07
N GLU A 28 9.50 10.31 16.84
CA GLU A 28 10.20 11.59 16.99
C GLU A 28 10.78 12.10 15.67
N ASN A 29 11.37 11.21 14.87
CA ASN A 29 11.89 11.55 13.54
C ASN A 29 10.78 11.96 12.56
N GLY A 30 9.55 11.45 12.74
CA GLY A 30 8.39 11.81 11.95
C GLY A 30 7.74 13.14 12.34
N ARG A 31 8.15 13.77 13.44
CA ARG A 31 7.62 15.07 13.84
C ARG A 31 8.08 16.16 12.86
N SER A 32 7.11 16.85 12.28
CA SER A 32 7.40 18.00 11.43
C SER A 32 8.05 19.11 12.24
N GLN A 33 9.11 19.69 11.71
CA GLN A 33 9.59 20.98 12.20
C GLN A 33 8.60 22.07 11.78
N ARG A 34 8.50 23.13 12.58
CA ARG A 34 7.63 24.27 12.30
C ARG A 34 7.94 24.83 10.90
N GLY A 35 6.93 24.87 10.01
CA GLY A 35 7.07 25.36 8.64
C GLY A 35 7.58 24.34 7.61
N ALA A 36 7.89 23.11 8.02
CA ALA A 36 8.35 22.03 7.11
C ALA A 36 7.25 20.99 6.81
N GLY A 37 6.01 21.26 7.17
CA GLY A 37 4.87 20.36 6.90
C GLY A 37 4.46 20.41 5.44
N GLY A 38 4.03 19.27 4.92
CA GLY A 38 3.41 19.12 3.61
C GLY A 38 2.04 18.44 3.74
N PHE A 39 1.32 18.37 2.64
CA PHE A 39 0.09 17.59 2.54
C PHE A 39 0.13 16.73 1.27
N GLY A 40 -0.59 15.62 1.31
CA GLY A 40 -0.85 14.77 0.17
C GLY A 40 -2.35 14.68 -0.11
N VAL A 41 -2.68 14.35 -1.35
CA VAL A 41 -4.06 14.07 -1.77
C VAL A 41 -4.11 12.63 -2.21
N GLU A 42 -5.08 11.89 -1.68
CA GLU A 42 -5.41 10.54 -2.11
C GLU A 42 -6.77 10.55 -2.80
N ILE A 43 -6.86 9.89 -3.94
CA ILE A 43 -8.09 9.74 -4.70
C ILE A 43 -8.30 8.25 -4.94
N GLU A 44 -9.35 7.68 -4.39
CA GLU A 44 -9.74 6.30 -4.61
C GLU A 44 -10.65 6.18 -5.83
N HIS A 45 -10.36 5.19 -6.65
CA HIS A 45 -11.16 4.83 -7.82
C HIS A 45 -11.66 3.40 -7.67
N LEU A 46 -12.95 3.21 -7.84
CA LEU A 46 -13.59 1.90 -7.88
C LEU A 46 -14.01 1.60 -9.32
N PRO A 47 -13.17 0.90 -10.11
CA PRO A 47 -13.51 0.55 -11.48
C PRO A 47 -14.70 -0.39 -11.53
N VAL A 48 -15.63 -0.07 -12.43
CA VAL A 48 -16.84 -0.87 -12.69
C VAL A 48 -16.99 -1.17 -14.17
N HIS A 49 -17.66 -2.25 -14.48
CA HIS A 49 -18.04 -2.58 -15.86
C HIS A 49 -19.10 -1.59 -16.37
N ASN A 50 -18.87 -1.05 -17.54
CA ASN A 50 -19.77 -0.09 -18.17
C ASN A 50 -21.15 -0.68 -18.56
N SER A 51 -21.24 -2.02 -18.64
CA SER A 51 -22.45 -2.71 -19.04
C SER A 51 -23.49 -2.86 -17.93
N ASP A 52 -23.05 -2.99 -16.68
CA ASP A 52 -23.89 -3.38 -15.55
C ASP A 52 -23.46 -2.81 -14.18
N ASP A 53 -22.46 -1.94 -14.16
CA ASP A 53 -21.88 -1.31 -12.96
C ASP A 53 -21.34 -2.31 -11.93
N THR A 54 -21.07 -3.55 -12.32
CA THR A 54 -20.40 -4.52 -11.44
C THR A 54 -18.92 -4.22 -11.28
N ALA A 55 -18.33 -4.56 -10.14
CA ALA A 55 -16.93 -4.32 -9.85
C ALA A 55 -16.00 -5.07 -10.81
N VAL A 56 -14.97 -4.37 -11.30
CA VAL A 56 -13.91 -4.97 -12.11
C VAL A 56 -12.95 -5.75 -11.23
N SER A 57 -12.78 -7.05 -11.53
CA SER A 57 -11.82 -7.90 -10.81
C SER A 57 -10.37 -7.59 -11.19
N TYR A 58 -9.46 -7.83 -10.26
CA TYR A 58 -8.02 -7.67 -10.49
C TYR A 58 -7.50 -8.59 -11.60
N TYR A 59 -7.93 -9.85 -11.60
CA TYR A 59 -7.42 -10.91 -12.50
C TYR A 59 -8.22 -11.13 -13.78
N GLU A 60 -9.36 -10.51 -13.95
CA GLU A 60 -10.15 -10.70 -15.15
C GLU A 60 -9.46 -10.13 -16.40
N PRO A 61 -9.78 -10.63 -17.61
CA PRO A 61 -9.30 -10.04 -18.84
C PRO A 61 -9.64 -8.55 -18.91
N ASN A 62 -8.64 -7.71 -19.18
CA ASN A 62 -8.76 -6.25 -19.10
C ASN A 62 -9.15 -5.71 -17.70
N GLY A 63 -8.86 -6.45 -16.65
CA GLY A 63 -9.06 -6.05 -15.26
C GLY A 63 -8.01 -5.09 -14.73
N ILE A 64 -7.94 -4.97 -13.42
CA ILE A 64 -7.06 -3.99 -12.74
C ILE A 64 -5.57 -4.25 -13.02
N GLU A 65 -5.13 -5.52 -13.03
CA GLU A 65 -3.74 -5.84 -13.35
C GLU A 65 -3.37 -5.37 -14.76
N THR A 66 -4.26 -5.58 -15.73
CA THR A 66 -4.06 -5.11 -17.10
C THR A 66 -4.01 -3.60 -17.18
N LEU A 67 -4.85 -2.90 -16.42
CA LEU A 67 -4.83 -1.44 -16.34
C LEU A 67 -3.49 -0.95 -15.80
N LEU A 68 -3.00 -1.50 -14.69
CA LEU A 68 -1.71 -1.14 -14.12
C LEU A 68 -0.57 -1.39 -15.12
N LYS A 69 -0.56 -2.53 -15.79
CA LYS A 69 0.45 -2.85 -16.83
C LYS A 69 0.44 -1.85 -18.00
N ARG A 70 -0.73 -1.36 -18.40
CA ARG A 70 -0.85 -0.31 -19.44
C ARG A 70 -0.35 1.05 -18.98
N LEU A 71 -0.29 1.30 -17.69
CA LEU A 71 0.23 2.55 -17.12
C LEU A 71 1.76 2.55 -16.98
N VAL A 72 2.42 1.39 -17.02
CA VAL A 72 3.88 1.26 -16.86
C VAL A 72 4.68 2.29 -17.67
N PRO A 73 4.41 2.54 -18.98
CA PRO A 73 5.19 3.50 -19.77
C PRO A 73 5.13 4.96 -19.27
N TYR A 74 4.19 5.27 -18.38
CA TYR A 74 3.98 6.62 -17.85
C TYR A 74 4.60 6.81 -16.46
N TYR A 75 5.23 5.77 -15.92
CA TYR A 75 5.80 5.73 -14.57
C TYR A 75 7.28 5.31 -14.64
N ASP A 76 8.00 5.49 -13.53
CA ASP A 76 9.41 5.14 -13.43
C ASP A 76 9.57 3.62 -13.22
N GLU A 77 10.40 2.96 -14.01
CA GLU A 77 10.65 1.50 -13.89
C GLU A 77 11.17 1.11 -12.50
N GLU A 78 11.96 1.97 -11.87
CA GLU A 78 12.50 1.73 -10.52
C GLU A 78 11.42 1.80 -9.41
N LYS A 79 10.21 2.21 -9.75
CA LYS A 79 9.09 2.37 -8.83
C LYS A 79 7.89 1.50 -9.23
N GLU A 80 8.17 0.33 -9.73
CA GLU A 80 7.18 -0.71 -9.90
C GLU A 80 7.09 -1.56 -8.61
N TYR A 81 5.90 -1.74 -8.09
CA TYR A 81 5.65 -2.53 -6.90
C TYR A 81 5.01 -3.85 -7.28
N TRP A 82 5.73 -4.93 -7.00
CA TRP A 82 5.32 -6.29 -7.34
C TRP A 82 5.11 -7.13 -6.10
N GLU A 83 4.06 -7.91 -6.08
CA GLU A 83 3.74 -8.85 -5.01
C GLU A 83 3.35 -10.20 -5.60
N ASN A 84 4.06 -11.26 -5.22
CA ASN A 84 3.85 -12.62 -5.71
C ASN A 84 3.78 -12.73 -7.26
N GLY A 85 4.59 -11.94 -7.97
CA GLY A 85 4.63 -11.92 -9.43
C GLY A 85 3.52 -11.08 -10.09
N HIS A 86 2.76 -10.33 -9.32
CA HIS A 86 1.69 -9.44 -9.78
C HIS A 86 2.04 -7.97 -9.56
N LEU A 87 1.76 -7.13 -10.55
CA LEU A 87 1.97 -5.70 -10.44
C LEU A 87 0.84 -5.09 -9.60
N VAL A 88 1.21 -4.51 -8.45
CA VAL A 88 0.24 -3.93 -7.49
C VAL A 88 0.35 -2.42 -7.36
N GLY A 89 1.35 -1.81 -7.95
CA GLY A 89 1.50 -0.36 -7.89
C GLY A 89 2.62 0.17 -8.77
N LEU A 90 2.55 1.46 -9.04
CA LEU A 90 3.49 2.22 -9.85
C LEU A 90 3.74 3.57 -9.19
N GLY A 91 4.94 4.09 -9.33
CA GLY A 91 5.29 5.41 -8.82
C GLY A 91 6.06 6.25 -9.84
N ARG A 92 6.00 7.54 -9.69
CA ARG A 92 6.88 8.52 -10.32
C ARG A 92 6.98 9.73 -9.41
N SER A 93 7.83 10.66 -9.72
CA SER A 93 8.09 11.82 -8.86
C SER A 93 6.79 12.44 -8.29
N GLY A 94 6.59 12.29 -6.98
CA GLY A 94 5.46 12.86 -6.24
C GLY A 94 4.09 12.22 -6.48
N VAL A 95 4.00 11.18 -7.30
CA VAL A 95 2.73 10.49 -7.63
C VAL A 95 2.91 8.98 -7.53
N ALA A 96 1.92 8.32 -6.98
CA ALA A 96 1.82 6.85 -6.99
C ALA A 96 0.40 6.42 -7.33
N VAL A 97 0.27 5.30 -7.99
CA VAL A 97 -0.99 4.55 -8.13
C VAL A 97 -0.77 3.15 -7.57
N SER A 98 -1.64 2.70 -6.71
CA SER A 98 -1.51 1.38 -6.07
C SER A 98 -2.87 0.73 -5.90
N LEU A 99 -2.85 -0.60 -5.87
CA LEU A 99 -3.99 -1.37 -5.46
C LEU A 99 -4.21 -1.19 -3.96
N GLU A 100 -5.41 -0.82 -3.58
CA GLU A 100 -5.84 -0.81 -2.19
C GLU A 100 -6.55 -2.14 -1.93
N PRO A 101 -6.01 -3.01 -1.06
CA PRO A 101 -6.70 -4.25 -0.73
C PRO A 101 -7.94 -3.93 0.10
N GLY A 102 -9.10 -4.34 -0.42
CA GLY A 102 -10.39 -4.22 0.26
C GLY A 102 -10.61 -5.30 1.33
#